data_0c1b5c1d7dee7b88af0e31d3b2fcf54a
#
_entry.id   0c1b5c1d7dee7b88af0e31d3b2fcf54a
#
_cell.length_a   1.000
_cell.length_b   1.000
_cell.length_c   1.000
_cell.angle_alpha   90.00
_cell.angle_beta   90.00
_cell.angle_gamma   90.00
#
_symmetry.space_group_name_H-M   'P 1'
#
loop_
_entity.id
_entity.type
_entity.pdbx_description
1 polymer ?
#
loop_
_entity_poly.entity_id
_entity_poly.type
_entity_poly.pdbx_seq_one_letter_code
_entity_poly.pdbx_strand_id
1 'polypeptide(L)'
;MRRGFNRSRRERRNNGKAIAPAGAKAHLTSMPPSPAYRPEPRFFDLGPDYADAVRPAEFPKTVLRFRNDRAAAEVGLDTLSDAEWIAAFGRFDSLPGQPGPVAMRYHGHQFRTYNPDLGDGRGFLAAQMRETPQAAALRERGDRPRLMDLGTKGSGRTPWSRGGDGRLTLKGGVREVLAASMLEALGVPTSRAFSLIETGEALERGDEPSPTRSAVLVRLSHSHVRFGTFQRAAYLGRRDQIEALVEHVRVLYHPHVASGDAPGLLRAIVEASARLTARWIAAGFVHGVLNTDNLNVTGESFDYGPWRFLPRYEPGFTAAYFDQTSLYAFARQPEAVFWNLTQLAGCLKLVADAEPLTDAVNGFGPAYIRELRAAFLMRLGVRSLGEAADQRLLDATLALLRANSEAGGEALRWEPLFFDWFGGFASSARALAGPRARVYQGEAFDAFRFALFEHEPDRAERLEHPVFARPDPEEMLIEEVESLWAAIDRDDDWRPFEDKLARVEAARRAHDFPS
;
A
#
# COMPACT_ATOMS: atom_id res chain seq x y z
N MET A 1 -22.38 -60.68 18.35
CA MET A 1 -22.50 -59.93 19.61
C MET A 1 -22.44 -58.43 19.31
N ARG A 2 -23.57 -57.76 19.34
CA ARG A 2 -23.68 -56.30 19.09
C ARG A 2 -23.49 -55.62 20.44
N ARG A 3 -22.60 -54.61 20.52
CA ARG A 3 -22.58 -53.63 21.61
C ARG A 3 -22.75 -52.24 21.01
N GLY A 4 -23.92 -51.63 21.31
CA GLY A 4 -24.23 -50.27 20.95
C GLY A 4 -23.50 -49.27 21.85
N PHE A 5 -23.03 -48.19 21.24
CA PHE A 5 -22.52 -47.01 21.94
C PHE A 5 -23.56 -45.90 21.83
N ASN A 6 -24.18 -45.61 22.95
CA ASN A 6 -25.11 -44.51 23.13
C ASN A 6 -24.27 -43.24 23.42
N ARG A 7 -24.30 -42.23 22.55
CA ARG A 7 -23.71 -40.90 22.81
C ARG A 7 -24.82 -39.91 23.06
N SER A 8 -24.98 -39.56 24.32
CA SER A 8 -25.84 -38.47 24.77
C SER A 8 -25.39 -37.12 24.21
N ARG A 9 -26.25 -36.44 23.45
CA ARG A 9 -26.13 -35.03 23.08
C ARG A 9 -26.32 -34.17 24.33
N ARG A 10 -25.28 -33.53 24.80
CA ARG A 10 -25.36 -32.36 25.70
C ARG A 10 -25.45 -31.10 24.83
N GLU A 11 -26.65 -30.55 24.74
CA GLU A 11 -26.90 -29.19 24.31
C GLU A 11 -26.23 -28.21 25.28
N ARG A 12 -25.17 -27.52 24.82
CA ARG A 12 -24.65 -26.36 25.53
C ARG A 12 -25.40 -25.13 25.02
N ARG A 13 -26.34 -24.66 25.83
CA ARG A 13 -26.92 -23.31 25.68
C ARG A 13 -25.79 -22.29 25.87
N ASN A 14 -25.43 -21.58 24.83
CA ASN A 14 -24.51 -20.46 24.88
C ASN A 14 -25.33 -19.22 25.30
N ASN A 15 -25.25 -18.86 26.57
CA ASN A 15 -25.76 -17.58 27.06
C ASN A 15 -24.85 -16.47 26.51
N GLY A 16 -25.33 -15.70 25.53
CA GLY A 16 -24.68 -14.47 25.04
C GLY A 16 -24.59 -13.45 26.18
N LYS A 17 -23.44 -13.40 26.84
CA LYS A 17 -23.06 -12.26 27.65
C LYS A 17 -22.46 -11.19 26.74
N ALA A 18 -23.12 -10.05 26.69
CA ALA A 18 -22.54 -8.82 26.15
C ALA A 18 -21.19 -8.58 26.84
N ILE A 19 -20.15 -8.42 26.05
CA ILE A 19 -18.80 -8.10 26.55
C ILE A 19 -18.84 -6.63 27.00
N ALA A 20 -18.83 -6.42 28.31
CA ALA A 20 -18.63 -5.09 28.87
C ALA A 20 -17.21 -4.60 28.54
N PRO A 21 -17.01 -3.30 28.22
CA PRO A 21 -15.70 -2.76 27.93
C PRO A 21 -14.79 -2.91 29.14
N ALA A 22 -13.60 -3.46 28.93
CA ALA A 22 -12.57 -3.61 29.96
C ALA A 22 -12.16 -2.22 30.49
N GLY A 23 -12.05 -2.12 31.82
CA GLY A 23 -11.92 -0.93 32.63
C GLY A 23 -11.05 0.19 32.05
N ALA A 24 -11.63 1.39 32.02
CA ALA A 24 -10.96 2.63 31.67
C ALA A 24 -9.79 2.91 32.62
N LYS A 25 -8.57 2.95 32.09
CA LYS A 25 -7.42 3.60 32.74
C LYS A 25 -7.68 5.11 32.77
N ALA A 26 -7.25 5.76 33.84
CA ALA A 26 -7.48 7.17 34.11
C ALA A 26 -7.18 8.05 32.89
N HIS A 27 -8.16 8.80 32.45
CA HIS A 27 -8.03 9.79 31.39
C HIS A 27 -7.05 10.88 31.80
N LEU A 28 -5.95 11.01 31.03
CA LEU A 28 -5.33 12.30 30.87
C LEU A 28 -6.39 13.22 30.25
N THR A 29 -6.62 14.39 30.85
CA THR A 29 -7.40 15.47 30.24
C THR A 29 -6.61 16.00 29.06
N SER A 30 -6.60 15.26 27.97
CA SER A 30 -5.98 15.67 26.72
C SER A 30 -6.88 16.70 26.05
N MET A 31 -6.27 17.76 25.51
CA MET A 31 -6.97 18.59 24.54
C MET A 31 -7.47 17.69 23.42
N PRO A 32 -8.71 17.89 22.95
CA PRO A 32 -9.22 17.09 21.86
C PRO A 32 -8.32 17.26 20.63
N PRO A 33 -8.22 16.26 19.77
CA PRO A 33 -7.70 16.45 18.42
C PRO A 33 -8.36 17.66 17.77
N SER A 34 -7.75 18.18 16.70
CA SER A 34 -8.33 19.29 15.93
C SER A 34 -9.86 19.17 15.80
N PRO A 35 -10.61 20.31 15.79
CA PRO A 35 -12.04 20.28 15.48
C PRO A 35 -12.38 19.59 14.15
N ALA A 36 -11.39 19.39 13.29
CA ALA A 36 -11.54 18.65 12.04
C ALA A 36 -11.50 17.13 12.21
N TYR A 37 -11.03 16.61 13.35
CA TYR A 37 -11.03 15.18 13.63
C TYR A 37 -12.47 14.64 13.74
N ARG A 38 -12.79 13.63 12.93
CA ARG A 38 -14.13 13.02 12.86
C ARG A 38 -14.03 11.50 12.98
N PRO A 39 -14.11 10.94 14.20
CA PRO A 39 -14.11 9.49 14.40
C PRO A 39 -15.35 8.87 13.75
N GLU A 40 -15.14 7.77 13.03
CA GLU A 40 -16.22 7.03 12.38
C GLU A 40 -15.85 5.53 12.27
N PRO A 41 -16.01 4.74 13.34
CA PRO A 41 -15.54 3.36 13.42
C PRO A 41 -16.50 2.37 12.70
N ARG A 42 -16.64 2.50 11.38
CA ARG A 42 -17.60 1.78 10.54
C ARG A 42 -17.31 0.28 10.38
N PHE A 43 -16.07 -0.15 10.56
CA PHE A 43 -15.74 -1.58 10.47
C PHE A 43 -16.47 -2.41 11.54
N PHE A 44 -16.74 -1.80 12.69
CA PHE A 44 -17.45 -2.44 13.79
C PHE A 44 -18.93 -2.71 13.48
N ASP A 45 -19.53 -2.04 12.50
CA ASP A 45 -20.90 -2.30 12.03
C ASP A 45 -21.03 -3.70 11.42
N LEU A 46 -19.94 -4.31 10.95
CA LEU A 46 -19.91 -5.67 10.44
C LEU A 46 -20.14 -6.73 11.55
N GLY A 47 -19.90 -6.38 12.81
CA GLY A 47 -20.09 -7.25 13.95
C GLY A 47 -18.87 -8.11 14.32
N PRO A 48 -19.00 -8.96 15.34
CA PRO A 48 -17.88 -9.64 15.99
C PRO A 48 -17.25 -10.78 15.18
N ASP A 49 -17.86 -11.18 14.07
CA ASP A 49 -17.35 -12.25 13.22
C ASP A 49 -16.13 -11.84 12.39
N TYR A 50 -15.87 -10.54 12.26
CA TYR A 50 -14.85 -10.00 11.36
C TYR A 50 -13.56 -9.58 12.05
N ALA A 51 -13.57 -9.46 13.37
CA ALA A 51 -12.39 -9.09 14.15
C ALA A 51 -12.41 -9.63 15.56
N ASP A 52 -11.24 -9.66 16.18
CA ASP A 52 -11.04 -9.97 17.59
C ASP A 52 -10.58 -8.71 18.33
N ALA A 53 -11.19 -8.41 19.47
CA ALA A 53 -10.68 -7.37 20.36
C ALA A 53 -9.28 -7.79 20.87
N VAL A 54 -8.34 -6.88 20.81
CA VAL A 54 -6.94 -7.14 21.17
C VAL A 54 -6.44 -6.15 22.21
N ARG A 55 -5.34 -6.52 22.88
CA ARG A 55 -4.61 -5.64 23.76
C ARG A 55 -3.23 -5.40 23.19
N PRO A 56 -2.83 -4.13 23.02
CA PRO A 56 -1.48 -3.80 22.63
C PRO A 56 -0.45 -4.29 23.67
N ALA A 57 0.78 -4.49 23.20
CA ALA A 57 1.88 -4.79 24.09
C ALA A 57 2.29 -3.55 24.90
N GLU A 58 2.84 -3.79 26.08
CA GLU A 58 3.56 -2.77 26.84
C GLU A 58 5.04 -2.79 26.43
N PHE A 59 5.59 -1.63 26.12
CA PHE A 59 6.96 -1.52 25.63
C PHE A 59 7.88 -0.88 26.67
N PRO A 60 9.16 -1.33 26.74
CA PRO A 60 10.14 -0.75 27.68
C PRO A 60 10.41 0.74 27.44
N LYS A 61 10.33 1.17 26.18
CA LYS A 61 10.49 2.56 25.74
C LYS A 61 9.51 2.88 24.63
N THR A 62 9.30 4.16 24.39
CA THR A 62 8.53 4.67 23.24
C THR A 62 9.24 5.92 22.73
N VAL A 63 10.08 5.74 21.71
CA VAL A 63 10.85 6.83 21.10
C VAL A 63 10.27 7.13 19.73
N LEU A 64 9.77 8.36 19.54
CA LEU A 64 9.25 8.81 18.26
C LEU A 64 10.41 8.96 17.27
N ARG A 65 10.38 8.20 16.18
CA ARG A 65 11.41 8.21 15.12
C ARG A 65 10.93 8.82 13.81
N PHE A 66 9.63 8.74 13.57
CA PHE A 66 9.01 9.36 12.38
C PHE A 66 7.56 9.72 12.69
N ARG A 67 7.16 10.91 12.21
CA ARG A 67 5.81 11.45 12.28
C ARG A 67 5.47 12.12 10.95
N ASN A 68 4.33 11.78 10.39
CA ASN A 68 3.85 12.36 9.13
C ASN A 68 2.77 13.40 9.39
N ASP A 69 3.18 14.64 9.63
CA ASP A 69 2.24 15.74 9.93
C ASP A 69 1.30 16.05 8.76
N ARG A 70 1.77 15.86 7.51
CA ARG A 70 0.91 16.05 6.33
C ARG A 70 -0.23 15.03 6.30
N ALA A 71 0.07 13.75 6.52
CA ALA A 71 -0.97 12.72 6.61
C ALA A 71 -1.87 12.92 7.84
N ALA A 72 -1.32 13.43 8.94
CA ALA A 72 -2.08 13.78 10.14
C ALA A 72 -3.09 14.92 9.89
N ALA A 73 -2.70 15.94 9.14
CA ALA A 73 -3.58 17.04 8.76
C ALA A 73 -4.77 16.57 7.91
N GLU A 74 -4.60 15.52 7.11
CA GLU A 74 -5.69 14.96 6.31
C GLU A 74 -6.83 14.36 7.15
N VAL A 75 -6.55 13.99 8.40
CA VAL A 75 -7.53 13.39 9.33
C VAL A 75 -7.70 14.16 10.64
N GLY A 76 -7.15 15.38 10.72
CA GLY A 76 -7.30 16.27 11.87
C GLY A 76 -6.53 15.83 13.13
N LEU A 77 -5.38 15.17 12.96
CA LEU A 77 -4.49 14.70 14.04
C LEU A 77 -3.16 15.47 14.09
N ASP A 78 -2.96 16.47 13.24
CA ASP A 78 -1.74 17.27 13.14
C ASP A 78 -1.50 18.18 14.35
N THR A 79 -2.53 18.47 15.14
CA THR A 79 -2.43 19.30 16.36
C THR A 79 -1.95 18.54 17.59
N LEU A 80 -1.82 17.21 17.52
CA LEU A 80 -1.29 16.42 18.63
C LEU A 80 0.18 16.81 18.90
N SER A 81 0.52 17.07 20.15
CA SER A 81 1.92 17.17 20.59
C SER A 81 2.61 15.81 20.48
N ASP A 82 3.95 15.79 20.49
CA ASP A 82 4.70 14.53 20.47
C ASP A 82 4.37 13.62 21.66
N ALA A 83 4.08 14.20 22.82
CA ALA A 83 3.66 13.44 24.00
C ALA A 83 2.31 12.73 23.80
N GLU A 84 1.33 13.43 23.21
CA GLU A 84 0.01 12.88 22.85
C GLU A 84 0.13 11.88 21.71
N TRP A 85 1.01 12.15 20.73
CA TRP A 85 1.31 11.23 19.63
C TRP A 85 1.87 9.90 20.14
N ILE A 86 2.87 9.96 21.03
CA ILE A 86 3.44 8.78 21.68
C ILE A 86 2.38 8.06 22.54
N ALA A 87 1.52 8.82 23.22
CA ALA A 87 0.43 8.24 24.00
C ALA A 87 -0.52 7.44 23.12
N ALA A 88 -0.96 8.02 21.99
CA ALA A 88 -1.90 7.37 21.06
C ALA A 88 -1.27 6.19 20.31
N PHE A 89 -0.05 6.34 19.78
CA PHE A 89 0.52 5.39 18.82
C PHE A 89 1.66 4.54 19.37
N GLY A 90 2.20 4.87 20.53
CA GLY A 90 3.25 4.10 21.23
C GLY A 90 2.74 3.37 22.47
N ARG A 91 1.83 4.00 23.23
CA ARG A 91 1.19 3.40 24.42
C ARG A 91 -0.24 2.95 24.18
N PHE A 92 -0.80 3.29 23.00
CA PHE A 92 -2.13 2.93 22.53
C PHE A 92 -3.27 3.45 23.42
N ASP A 93 -3.10 4.66 23.94
CA ASP A 93 -4.21 5.39 24.54
C ASP A 93 -5.27 5.66 23.44
N SER A 94 -6.52 5.34 23.73
CA SER A 94 -7.59 5.43 22.72
C SER A 94 -7.81 6.87 22.26
N LEU A 95 -7.82 7.08 20.96
CA LEU A 95 -8.31 8.34 20.38
C LEU A 95 -9.81 8.52 20.71
N PRO A 96 -10.26 9.76 20.91
CA PRO A 96 -11.67 10.03 21.21
C PRO A 96 -12.62 9.41 20.20
N GLY A 97 -13.71 8.78 20.66
CA GLY A 97 -14.74 8.17 19.81
C GLY A 97 -14.34 6.84 19.15
N GLN A 98 -13.18 6.26 19.49
CA GLN A 98 -12.76 4.95 19.00
C GLN A 98 -13.09 3.84 20.01
N PRO A 99 -13.62 2.67 19.56
CA PRO A 99 -14.03 1.58 20.46
C PRO A 99 -12.85 0.75 21.00
N GLY A 100 -11.63 0.97 20.51
CA GLY A 100 -10.43 0.21 20.83
C GLY A 100 -9.93 -0.62 19.64
N PRO A 101 -8.67 -1.12 19.72
CA PRO A 101 -8.06 -1.82 18.61
C PRO A 101 -8.61 -3.24 18.43
N VAL A 102 -8.65 -3.67 17.16
CA VAL A 102 -9.08 -5.02 16.78
C VAL A 102 -8.12 -5.66 15.78
N ALA A 103 -7.91 -6.97 15.90
CA ALA A 103 -7.26 -7.78 14.88
C ALA A 103 -8.30 -8.25 13.85
N MET A 104 -8.15 -7.85 12.61
CA MET A 104 -9.07 -8.24 11.54
C MET A 104 -8.88 -9.71 11.18
N ARG A 105 -9.99 -10.39 10.95
CA ARG A 105 -10.03 -11.79 10.54
C ARG A 105 -10.06 -11.90 9.03
N TYR A 106 -9.09 -12.60 8.47
CA TYR A 106 -9.05 -12.95 7.05
C TYR A 106 -8.34 -14.29 6.85
N HIS A 107 -8.46 -14.86 5.68
CA HIS A 107 -7.63 -15.95 5.19
C HIS A 107 -6.78 -15.45 4.02
N GLY A 108 -6.15 -16.34 3.26
CA GLY A 108 -5.44 -15.91 2.08
C GLY A 108 -4.78 -17.05 1.33
N HIS A 109 -4.44 -16.79 0.07
CA HIS A 109 -3.52 -17.63 -0.66
C HIS A 109 -2.11 -17.03 -0.56
N GLN A 110 -1.21 -17.76 0.04
CA GLN A 110 0.21 -17.44 0.10
C GLN A 110 0.96 -18.30 -0.93
N PHE A 111 1.59 -17.66 -1.90
CA PHE A 111 2.20 -18.38 -3.04
C PHE A 111 1.23 -19.39 -3.70
N ARG A 112 -0.02 -18.95 -3.92
CA ARG A 112 -1.15 -19.73 -4.46
C ARG A 112 -1.61 -20.92 -3.60
N THR A 113 -1.05 -21.09 -2.40
CA THR A 113 -1.52 -22.09 -1.42
C THR A 113 -2.46 -21.43 -0.42
N TYR A 114 -3.67 -21.97 -0.28
CA TYR A 114 -4.66 -21.44 0.66
C TYR A 114 -4.24 -21.69 2.11
N ASN A 115 -4.32 -20.64 2.93
CA ASN A 115 -3.99 -20.68 4.34
C ASN A 115 -5.17 -20.13 5.18
N PRO A 116 -5.90 -20.99 5.92
CA PRO A 116 -7.02 -20.59 6.77
C PRO A 116 -6.59 -20.04 8.14
N ASP A 117 -5.30 -20.07 8.47
CA ASP A 117 -4.78 -19.62 9.77
C ASP A 117 -4.28 -18.17 9.74
N LEU A 118 -4.61 -17.42 8.66
CA LEU A 118 -4.26 -16.02 8.52
C LEU A 118 -5.25 -15.10 9.25
N GLY A 119 -4.77 -13.91 9.53
CA GLY A 119 -5.43 -12.79 10.15
C GLY A 119 -4.38 -11.73 10.51
N ASP A 120 -4.78 -10.63 11.14
CA ASP A 120 -3.84 -9.64 11.62
C ASP A 120 -2.96 -10.23 12.74
N GLY A 121 -1.80 -10.78 12.37
CA GLY A 121 -0.93 -11.56 13.25
C GLY A 121 0.00 -10.72 14.13
N ARG A 122 0.23 -9.45 13.77
CA ARG A 122 1.13 -8.53 14.50
C ARG A 122 0.71 -7.07 14.40
N GLY A 123 -0.52 -6.82 14.01
CA GLY A 123 -1.05 -5.49 13.78
C GLY A 123 -2.52 -5.41 14.17
N PHE A 124 -3.03 -4.20 14.24
CA PHE A 124 -4.39 -3.90 14.63
C PHE A 124 -4.99 -2.86 13.69
N LEU A 125 -6.30 -2.93 13.45
CA LEU A 125 -7.08 -1.74 13.09
C LEU A 125 -7.26 -0.94 14.39
N ALA A 126 -6.55 0.19 14.50
CA ALA A 126 -6.49 0.96 15.75
C ALA A 126 -7.57 2.05 15.81
N ALA A 127 -7.88 2.67 14.67
CA ALA A 127 -8.88 3.75 14.59
C ALA A 127 -9.41 3.90 13.17
N GLN A 128 -10.63 4.47 13.05
CA GLN A 128 -11.21 4.91 11.78
C GLN A 128 -11.77 6.33 11.91
N MET A 129 -11.53 7.17 10.91
CA MET A 129 -12.00 8.54 10.88
C MET A 129 -12.21 9.02 9.43
N ARG A 130 -12.96 10.09 9.27
CA ARG A 130 -13.12 10.74 7.96
C ARG A 130 -11.96 11.68 7.65
N GLU A 131 -11.61 11.74 6.36
CA GLU A 131 -10.79 12.84 5.85
C GLU A 131 -11.39 14.18 6.22
N THR A 132 -10.53 15.17 6.43
CA THR A 132 -10.98 16.56 6.57
C THR A 132 -11.56 17.06 5.25
N PRO A 133 -12.53 18.02 5.29
CA PRO A 133 -13.04 18.62 4.07
C PRO A 133 -11.96 19.26 3.19
N GLN A 134 -10.91 19.81 3.82
CA GLN A 134 -9.76 20.39 3.12
C GLN A 134 -8.99 19.35 2.34
N ALA A 135 -8.68 18.20 2.94
CA ALA A 135 -8.01 17.11 2.26
C ALA A 135 -8.85 16.55 1.10
N ALA A 136 -10.16 16.39 1.32
CA ALA A 136 -11.07 15.93 0.29
C ALA A 136 -11.14 16.89 -0.91
N ALA A 137 -11.10 18.21 -0.66
CA ALA A 137 -11.14 19.24 -1.71
C ALA A 137 -9.86 19.30 -2.57
N LEU A 138 -8.72 18.81 -2.07
CA LEU A 138 -7.46 18.78 -2.81
C LEU A 138 -7.36 17.60 -3.79
N ARG A 139 -8.27 16.64 -3.72
CA ARG A 139 -8.31 15.52 -4.67
C ARG A 139 -8.96 15.95 -5.99
N GLU A 140 -8.44 15.44 -7.11
CA GLU A 140 -8.88 15.80 -8.47
C GLU A 140 -10.40 15.73 -8.71
N ARG A 141 -11.12 14.90 -7.98
CA ARG A 141 -12.55 14.65 -8.21
C ARG A 141 -13.50 15.33 -7.23
N GLY A 142 -13.00 16.13 -6.26
CA GLY A 142 -13.86 16.87 -5.31
C GLY A 142 -14.86 15.98 -4.56
N ASP A 143 -14.56 14.72 -4.42
CA ASP A 143 -15.43 13.69 -3.87
C ASP A 143 -15.67 13.87 -2.36
N ARG A 144 -16.63 13.11 -1.83
CA ARG A 144 -16.91 13.09 -0.39
C ARG A 144 -15.65 12.71 0.41
N PRO A 145 -15.49 13.24 1.65
CA PRO A 145 -14.42 12.79 2.54
C PRO A 145 -14.39 11.27 2.66
N ARG A 146 -13.22 10.67 2.41
CA ARG A 146 -13.02 9.22 2.49
C ARG A 146 -13.03 8.77 3.94
N LEU A 147 -13.46 7.53 4.19
CA LEU A 147 -13.18 6.84 5.44
C LEU A 147 -11.71 6.39 5.41
N MET A 148 -10.99 6.72 6.47
CA MET A 148 -9.56 6.39 6.60
C MET A 148 -9.35 5.50 7.82
N ASP A 149 -8.44 4.54 7.66
CA ASP A 149 -8.05 3.58 8.68
C ASP A 149 -6.66 3.88 9.20
N LEU A 150 -6.47 3.87 10.51
CA LEU A 150 -5.15 3.74 11.13
C LEU A 150 -4.91 2.28 11.50
N GLY A 151 -4.03 1.63 10.73
CA GLY A 151 -3.57 0.27 10.98
C GLY A 151 -2.17 0.27 11.59
N THR A 152 -1.93 -0.63 12.53
CA THR A 152 -0.61 -0.75 13.17
C THR A 152 0.12 -2.01 12.70
N LYS A 153 1.45 -2.03 12.86
CA LYS A 153 2.30 -3.22 12.64
C LYS A 153 3.39 -3.26 13.71
N GLY A 154 3.52 -4.40 14.37
CA GLY A 154 4.45 -4.56 15.50
C GLY A 154 3.84 -4.27 16.87
N SER A 155 2.55 -4.03 16.96
CA SER A 155 1.85 -3.55 18.16
C SER A 155 1.51 -4.63 19.20
N GLY A 156 1.72 -5.90 18.90
CA GLY A 156 1.52 -6.98 19.86
C GLY A 156 0.99 -8.27 19.25
N ARG A 157 0.86 -9.27 20.10
CA ARG A 157 0.25 -10.56 19.74
C ARG A 157 -1.25 -10.44 19.57
N THR A 158 -1.76 -11.24 18.65
CA THR A 158 -3.18 -11.44 18.39
C THR A 158 -3.51 -12.93 18.38
N PRO A 159 -4.76 -13.33 18.30
CA PRO A 159 -5.12 -14.74 18.07
C PRO A 159 -4.51 -15.34 16.79
N TRP A 160 -4.08 -14.50 15.86
CA TRP A 160 -3.57 -14.86 14.51
C TRP A 160 -2.04 -14.84 14.41
N SER A 161 -1.32 -14.66 15.52
CA SER A 161 0.15 -14.57 15.50
C SER A 161 0.89 -15.87 15.17
N ARG A 162 0.19 -17.00 15.12
CA ARG A 162 0.73 -18.33 14.73
C ARG A 162 2.04 -18.68 15.46
N GLY A 163 2.10 -18.40 16.77
CA GLY A 163 3.29 -18.58 17.58
C GLY A 163 4.32 -17.44 17.50
N GLY A 164 4.16 -16.47 16.62
CA GLY A 164 5.01 -15.27 16.54
C GLY A 164 4.86 -14.34 17.74
N ASP A 165 5.80 -13.43 17.89
CA ASP A 165 5.86 -12.46 18.99
C ASP A 165 4.98 -11.21 18.79
N GLY A 166 4.42 -11.02 17.61
CA GLY A 166 3.61 -9.84 17.27
C GLY A 166 4.42 -8.56 17.11
N ARG A 167 5.72 -8.67 16.85
CA ARG A 167 6.67 -7.54 16.77
C ARG A 167 7.09 -7.24 15.33
N LEU A 168 7.58 -6.02 15.13
CA LEU A 168 8.21 -5.54 13.91
C LEU A 168 9.64 -5.08 14.26
N THR A 169 10.61 -5.42 13.42
CA THR A 169 11.97 -4.88 13.57
C THR A 169 11.99 -3.41 13.18
N LEU A 170 12.85 -2.62 13.81
CA LEU A 170 13.00 -1.20 13.47
C LEU A 170 13.45 -1.04 12.01
N LYS A 171 14.36 -1.92 11.53
CA LYS A 171 14.75 -1.99 10.12
C LYS A 171 13.53 -2.17 9.20
N GLY A 172 12.64 -3.11 9.54
CA GLY A 172 11.41 -3.33 8.80
C GLY A 172 10.51 -2.09 8.77
N GLY A 173 10.39 -1.37 9.90
CA GLY A 173 9.65 -0.12 9.99
C GLY A 173 10.25 0.99 9.13
N VAL A 174 11.57 1.21 9.20
CA VAL A 174 12.32 2.17 8.36
C VAL A 174 12.10 1.88 6.87
N ARG A 175 12.23 0.61 6.47
CA ARG A 175 12.00 0.17 5.09
C ARG A 175 10.59 0.46 4.61
N GLU A 176 9.57 0.25 5.46
CA GLU A 176 8.18 0.55 5.09
C GLU A 176 7.93 2.05 4.94
N VAL A 177 8.52 2.90 5.81
CA VAL A 177 8.43 4.36 5.67
C VAL A 177 9.03 4.82 4.35
N LEU A 178 10.23 4.33 4.00
CA LEU A 178 10.91 4.69 2.76
C LEU A 178 10.12 4.26 1.52
N ALA A 179 9.63 3.01 1.50
CA ALA A 179 8.83 2.49 0.38
C ALA A 179 7.55 3.30 0.16
N ALA A 180 6.76 3.50 1.22
CA ALA A 180 5.50 4.24 1.15
C ALA A 180 5.72 5.68 0.68
N SER A 181 6.75 6.38 1.20
CA SER A 181 7.08 7.76 0.83
C SER A 181 7.48 7.86 -0.65
N MET A 182 8.32 6.93 -1.13
CA MET A 182 8.76 6.94 -2.53
C MET A 182 7.61 6.59 -3.49
N LEU A 183 6.80 5.59 -3.15
CA LEU A 183 5.63 5.22 -3.95
C LEU A 183 4.64 6.38 -4.08
N GLU A 184 4.38 7.09 -3.00
CA GLU A 184 3.54 8.30 -3.02
C GLU A 184 4.14 9.38 -3.93
N ALA A 185 5.47 9.63 -3.85
CA ALA A 185 6.17 10.59 -4.70
C ALA A 185 6.10 10.22 -6.19
N LEU A 186 6.00 8.94 -6.51
CA LEU A 186 5.85 8.41 -7.87
C LEU A 186 4.39 8.25 -8.32
N GLY A 187 3.42 8.73 -7.51
CA GLY A 187 2.00 8.71 -7.83
C GLY A 187 1.36 7.33 -7.73
N VAL A 188 1.94 6.40 -7.00
CA VAL A 188 1.34 5.08 -6.75
C VAL A 188 0.36 5.19 -5.58
N PRO A 189 -0.91 4.75 -5.72
CA PRO A 189 -1.82 4.66 -4.58
C PRO A 189 -1.23 3.76 -3.50
N THR A 190 -0.97 4.31 -2.33
CA THR A 190 -0.29 3.60 -1.23
C THR A 190 -0.84 4.01 0.13
N SER A 191 -0.86 3.07 1.06
CA SER A 191 -0.98 3.42 2.48
C SER A 191 0.20 4.31 2.86
N ARG A 192 -0.08 5.42 3.56
CA ARG A 192 0.96 6.33 4.00
C ARG A 192 1.54 5.88 5.33
N ALA A 193 2.87 5.84 5.43
CA ALA A 193 3.50 5.74 6.72
C ALA A 193 3.09 6.95 7.56
N PHE A 194 2.51 6.70 8.73
CA PHE A 194 1.94 7.74 9.60
C PHE A 194 2.85 8.03 10.79
N SER A 195 3.32 6.96 11.44
CA SER A 195 4.18 7.04 12.62
C SER A 195 5.11 5.84 12.69
N LEU A 196 6.36 6.08 13.12
CA LEU A 196 7.30 5.02 13.51
C LEU A 196 7.79 5.31 14.93
N ILE A 197 7.53 4.38 15.84
CA ILE A 197 7.93 4.48 17.26
C ILE A 197 8.80 3.28 17.59
N GLU A 198 10.04 3.56 18.01
CA GLU A 198 10.96 2.53 18.51
C GLU A 198 10.56 2.11 19.94
N THR A 199 10.52 0.79 20.19
CA THR A 199 9.94 0.24 21.43
C THR A 199 10.97 -0.10 22.50
N GLY A 200 12.26 -0.09 22.17
CA GLY A 200 13.36 -0.41 23.09
C GLY A 200 13.50 -1.90 23.42
N GLU A 201 12.75 -2.78 22.76
CA GLU A 201 12.94 -4.22 22.87
C GLU A 201 14.07 -4.69 21.94
N ALA A 202 14.76 -5.75 22.32
CA ALA A 202 15.71 -6.48 21.50
C ALA A 202 15.04 -7.78 21.01
N LEU A 203 14.98 -7.96 19.70
CA LEU A 203 14.28 -9.09 19.06
C LEU A 203 15.28 -10.10 18.51
N GLU A 204 14.97 -11.38 18.69
CA GLU A 204 15.67 -12.46 18.00
C GLU A 204 14.97 -12.77 16.67
N ARG A 205 15.73 -12.78 15.57
CA ARG A 205 15.25 -13.07 14.20
C ARG A 205 16.21 -14.05 13.52
N GLY A 206 15.65 -14.96 12.74
CA GLY A 206 16.45 -15.97 12.03
C GLY A 206 16.98 -15.51 10.67
N ASP A 207 16.48 -14.39 10.17
CA ASP A 207 16.73 -13.88 8.82
C ASP A 207 17.44 -12.50 8.81
N GLU A 208 17.77 -11.97 9.98
CA GLU A 208 18.54 -10.74 10.12
C GLU A 208 19.47 -10.80 11.37
N PRO A 209 20.53 -9.95 11.43
CA PRO A 209 21.40 -9.90 12.59
C PRO A 209 20.61 -9.67 13.88
N SER A 210 20.88 -10.47 14.90
CA SER A 210 20.17 -10.47 16.19
C SER A 210 21.15 -10.34 17.37
N PRO A 211 20.74 -9.69 18.46
CA PRO A 211 19.44 -9.07 18.68
C PRO A 211 19.23 -7.80 17.85
N THR A 212 18.04 -7.58 17.31
CA THR A 212 17.70 -6.41 16.52
C THR A 212 16.69 -5.50 17.22
N ARG A 213 16.73 -4.20 16.91
CA ARG A 213 15.84 -3.18 17.48
C ARG A 213 14.40 -3.37 16.98
N SER A 214 13.42 -2.98 17.79
CA SER A 214 12.01 -3.14 17.49
C SER A 214 11.26 -1.83 17.36
N ALA A 215 10.14 -1.85 16.61
CA ALA A 215 9.29 -0.70 16.41
C ALA A 215 7.81 -1.06 16.29
N VAL A 216 6.98 -0.03 16.43
CA VAL A 216 5.59 0.01 15.96
C VAL A 216 5.52 0.98 14.80
N LEU A 217 5.01 0.50 13.68
CA LEU A 217 4.62 1.31 12.52
C LEU A 217 3.11 1.53 12.56
N VAL A 218 2.67 2.77 12.35
CA VAL A 218 1.27 3.12 12.07
C VAL A 218 1.14 3.56 10.62
N ARG A 219 0.08 3.10 9.95
CA ARG A 219 -0.21 3.41 8.55
C ARG A 219 -1.59 4.02 8.43
N LEU A 220 -1.72 5.07 7.61
CA LEU A 220 -2.99 5.65 7.22
C LEU A 220 -3.39 5.11 5.86
N SER A 221 -4.51 4.45 5.76
CA SER A 221 -5.02 3.80 4.55
C SER A 221 -6.47 4.18 4.29
N HIS A 222 -6.90 4.11 3.04
CA HIS A 222 -8.32 4.23 2.69
C HIS A 222 -9.12 3.02 3.21
N SER A 223 -8.53 1.81 3.21
CA SER A 223 -9.14 0.60 3.77
C SER A 223 -8.10 -0.44 4.14
N HIS A 224 -8.40 -1.22 5.20
CA HIS A 224 -7.70 -2.47 5.52
C HIS A 224 -8.54 -3.72 5.20
N VAL A 225 -9.71 -3.59 4.55
CA VAL A 225 -10.47 -4.75 4.07
C VAL A 225 -9.74 -5.38 2.89
N ARG A 226 -9.24 -6.59 3.11
CA ARG A 226 -8.42 -7.36 2.15
C ARG A 226 -9.28 -8.32 1.34
N PHE A 227 -8.79 -8.81 0.20
CA PHE A 227 -9.46 -9.91 -0.50
C PHE A 227 -9.61 -11.13 0.42
N GLY A 228 -8.65 -11.33 1.31
CA GLY A 228 -8.67 -12.37 2.34
C GLY A 228 -9.87 -12.31 3.29
N THR A 229 -10.46 -11.15 3.54
CA THR A 229 -11.67 -11.02 4.36
C THR A 229 -12.86 -11.74 3.70
N PHE A 230 -13.01 -11.58 2.37
CA PHE A 230 -14.00 -12.33 1.58
C PHE A 230 -13.68 -13.82 1.52
N GLN A 231 -12.40 -14.19 1.38
CA GLN A 231 -11.98 -15.58 1.32
C GLN A 231 -12.34 -16.35 2.58
N ARG A 232 -12.18 -15.72 3.75
CA ARG A 232 -12.58 -16.32 5.00
C ARG A 232 -14.09 -16.58 5.08
N ALA A 233 -14.90 -15.59 4.73
CA ALA A 233 -16.37 -15.74 4.74
C ALA A 233 -16.82 -16.83 3.75
N ALA A 234 -16.22 -16.88 2.57
CA ALA A 234 -16.50 -17.90 1.56
C ALA A 234 -16.10 -19.31 2.01
N TYR A 235 -14.90 -19.45 2.60
CA TYR A 235 -14.42 -20.72 3.15
C TYR A 235 -15.36 -21.29 4.23
N LEU A 236 -15.94 -20.41 5.05
CA LEU A 236 -16.90 -20.78 6.09
C LEU A 236 -18.32 -20.99 5.54
N GLY A 237 -18.55 -20.82 4.25
CA GLY A 237 -19.87 -20.95 3.61
C GLY A 237 -20.88 -19.88 4.06
N ARG A 238 -20.40 -18.72 4.55
CA ARG A 238 -21.22 -17.67 5.15
C ARG A 238 -21.67 -16.66 4.09
N ARG A 239 -22.77 -17.01 3.40
CA ARG A 239 -23.42 -16.12 2.42
C ARG A 239 -23.77 -14.76 3.05
N ASP A 240 -24.35 -14.77 4.24
CA ASP A 240 -24.71 -13.58 5.01
C ASP A 240 -23.52 -12.63 5.24
N GLN A 241 -22.35 -13.19 5.53
CA GLN A 241 -21.13 -12.40 5.71
C GLN A 241 -20.61 -11.81 4.37
N ILE A 242 -20.74 -12.54 3.28
CA ILE A 242 -20.36 -11.99 1.95
C ILE A 242 -21.31 -10.85 1.58
N GLU A 243 -22.63 -10.99 1.77
CA GLU A 243 -23.62 -9.94 1.53
C GLU A 243 -23.32 -8.68 2.36
N ALA A 244 -23.01 -8.84 3.64
CA ALA A 244 -22.63 -7.72 4.52
C ALA A 244 -21.34 -7.04 4.08
N LEU A 245 -20.29 -7.80 3.66
CA LEU A 245 -19.05 -7.26 3.12
C LEU A 245 -19.26 -6.50 1.81
N VAL A 246 -20.05 -7.06 0.89
CA VAL A 246 -20.38 -6.40 -0.38
C VAL A 246 -21.01 -5.03 -0.12
N GLU A 247 -22.01 -4.97 0.77
CA GLU A 247 -22.69 -3.71 1.07
C GLU A 247 -21.78 -2.73 1.83
N HIS A 248 -21.00 -3.20 2.79
CA HIS A 248 -20.04 -2.39 3.54
C HIS A 248 -18.99 -1.76 2.61
N VAL A 249 -18.37 -2.57 1.75
CA VAL A 249 -17.34 -2.10 0.81
C VAL A 249 -17.93 -1.15 -0.23
N ARG A 250 -19.14 -1.47 -0.72
CA ARG A 250 -19.87 -0.61 -1.66
C ARG A 250 -20.14 0.78 -1.07
N VAL A 251 -20.77 0.82 0.09
CA VAL A 251 -21.19 2.10 0.71
C VAL A 251 -20.01 2.99 1.06
N LEU A 252 -18.94 2.39 1.57
CA LEU A 252 -17.82 3.16 2.14
C LEU A 252 -16.74 3.50 1.13
N TYR A 253 -16.50 2.61 0.15
CA TYR A 253 -15.35 2.73 -0.75
C TYR A 253 -15.73 2.83 -2.23
N HIS A 254 -16.90 2.30 -2.64
CA HIS A 254 -17.38 2.31 -4.03
C HIS A 254 -18.84 2.79 -4.12
N PRO A 255 -19.17 3.99 -3.62
CA PRO A 255 -20.57 4.44 -3.48
C PRO A 255 -21.32 4.63 -4.79
N HIS A 256 -20.62 4.61 -5.93
CA HIS A 256 -21.22 4.65 -7.27
C HIS A 256 -21.82 3.31 -7.73
N VAL A 257 -21.50 2.22 -7.04
CA VAL A 257 -22.04 0.87 -7.34
C VAL A 257 -23.43 0.75 -6.73
N ALA A 258 -24.37 0.14 -7.45
CA ALA A 258 -25.73 -0.08 -6.97
C ALA A 258 -25.79 -1.08 -5.80
N SER A 259 -26.78 -0.93 -4.91
CA SER A 259 -26.98 -1.89 -3.80
C SER A 259 -27.28 -3.29 -4.34
N GLY A 260 -26.63 -4.30 -3.75
CA GLY A 260 -26.77 -5.70 -4.17
C GLY A 260 -26.04 -6.09 -5.46
N ASP A 261 -25.38 -5.15 -6.16
CA ASP A 261 -24.61 -5.43 -7.37
C ASP A 261 -23.17 -5.90 -7.03
N ALA A 262 -23.05 -7.16 -6.64
CA ALA A 262 -21.74 -7.78 -6.36
C ALA A 262 -20.83 -7.84 -7.60
N PRO A 263 -21.30 -8.16 -8.83
CA PRO A 263 -20.49 -8.03 -10.04
C PRO A 263 -20.03 -6.59 -10.32
N GLY A 264 -20.88 -5.60 -10.08
CA GLY A 264 -20.53 -4.17 -10.21
C GLY A 264 -19.45 -3.77 -9.21
N LEU A 265 -19.54 -4.25 -7.97
CA LEU A 265 -18.49 -4.05 -6.97
C LEU A 265 -17.16 -4.69 -7.41
N LEU A 266 -17.22 -5.92 -7.93
CA LEU A 266 -16.03 -6.60 -8.45
C LEU A 266 -15.39 -5.80 -9.59
N ARG A 267 -16.18 -5.27 -10.53
CA ARG A 267 -15.67 -4.39 -11.62
C ARG A 267 -14.94 -3.17 -11.04
N ALA A 268 -15.50 -2.51 -10.04
CA ALA A 268 -14.86 -1.36 -9.40
C ALA A 268 -13.52 -1.73 -8.73
N ILE A 269 -13.45 -2.88 -8.07
CA ILE A 269 -12.21 -3.41 -7.47
C ILE A 269 -11.20 -3.80 -8.56
N VAL A 270 -11.64 -4.37 -9.67
CA VAL A 270 -10.81 -4.70 -10.85
C VAL A 270 -10.16 -3.45 -11.42
N GLU A 271 -10.92 -2.38 -11.62
CA GLU A 271 -10.42 -1.08 -12.13
C GLU A 271 -9.37 -0.47 -11.16
N ALA A 272 -9.66 -0.48 -9.85
CA ALA A 272 -8.72 0.01 -8.84
C ALA A 272 -7.43 -0.81 -8.81
N SER A 273 -7.53 -2.14 -8.90
CA SER A 273 -6.38 -3.06 -8.92
C SER A 273 -5.56 -2.93 -10.21
N ALA A 274 -6.22 -2.71 -11.35
CA ALA A 274 -5.55 -2.47 -12.63
C ALA A 274 -4.71 -1.19 -12.59
N ARG A 275 -5.29 -0.11 -12.04
CA ARG A 275 -4.58 1.17 -11.85
C ARG A 275 -3.38 1.00 -10.92
N LEU A 276 -3.55 0.37 -9.78
CA LEU A 276 -2.46 0.11 -8.84
C LEU A 276 -1.32 -0.65 -9.52
N THR A 277 -1.63 -1.74 -10.22
CA THR A 277 -0.65 -2.58 -10.90
C THR A 277 0.11 -1.81 -11.98
N ALA A 278 -0.60 -1.02 -12.79
CA ALA A 278 0.01 -0.16 -13.81
C ALA A 278 0.97 0.88 -13.21
N ARG A 279 0.60 1.47 -12.06
CA ARG A 279 1.45 2.42 -11.33
C ARG A 279 2.68 1.75 -10.74
N TRP A 280 2.61 0.53 -10.22
CA TRP A 280 3.79 -0.23 -9.79
C TRP A 280 4.77 -0.44 -10.94
N ILE A 281 4.27 -0.86 -12.11
CA ILE A 281 5.11 -1.05 -13.29
C ILE A 281 5.75 0.28 -13.70
N ALA A 282 4.99 1.37 -13.82
CA ALA A 282 5.53 2.66 -14.21
C ALA A 282 6.53 3.26 -13.20
N ALA A 283 6.44 2.88 -11.93
CA ALA A 283 7.39 3.24 -10.88
C ALA A 283 8.65 2.33 -10.84
N GLY A 284 8.73 1.29 -11.67
CA GLY A 284 9.81 0.29 -11.56
C GLY A 284 9.79 -0.48 -10.24
N PHE A 285 8.62 -0.59 -9.60
CA PHE A 285 8.48 -1.15 -8.27
C PHE A 285 8.11 -2.64 -8.30
N VAL A 286 8.84 -3.42 -7.50
CA VAL A 286 8.58 -4.84 -7.27
C VAL A 286 8.12 -5.03 -5.83
N HIS A 287 6.85 -5.39 -5.64
CA HIS A 287 6.28 -5.62 -4.30
C HIS A 287 6.90 -6.84 -3.62
N GLY A 288 7.14 -7.90 -4.38
CA GLY A 288 7.80 -9.12 -3.94
C GLY A 288 6.91 -10.16 -3.28
N VAL A 289 5.74 -9.79 -2.72
CA VAL A 289 4.78 -10.73 -2.13
C VAL A 289 3.36 -10.29 -2.44
N LEU A 290 2.80 -10.77 -3.54
CA LEU A 290 1.46 -10.44 -4.01
C LEU A 290 0.45 -11.56 -3.67
N ASN A 291 0.42 -11.94 -2.41
CA ASN A 291 -0.60 -12.83 -1.86
C ASN A 291 -1.98 -12.15 -1.85
N THR A 292 -3.06 -12.90 -1.76
CA THR A 292 -4.42 -12.33 -1.69
C THR A 292 -4.68 -11.49 -0.44
N ASP A 293 -3.96 -11.73 0.64
CA ASP A 293 -4.00 -10.95 1.87
C ASP A 293 -3.18 -9.63 1.79
N ASN A 294 -2.41 -9.43 0.72
CA ASN A 294 -1.69 -8.19 0.43
C ASN A 294 -2.35 -7.32 -0.63
N LEU A 295 -3.61 -7.61 -0.97
CA LEU A 295 -4.47 -6.76 -1.80
C LEU A 295 -5.71 -6.35 -1.03
N ASN A 296 -6.03 -5.06 -1.06
CA ASN A 296 -7.23 -4.52 -0.47
C ASN A 296 -8.28 -4.11 -1.53
N VAL A 297 -9.49 -3.84 -1.08
CA VAL A 297 -10.63 -3.54 -1.96
C VAL A 297 -10.58 -2.15 -2.58
N THR A 298 -9.68 -1.27 -2.14
CA THR A 298 -9.55 0.11 -2.65
C THR A 298 -8.44 0.29 -3.66
N GLY A 299 -7.61 -0.75 -3.88
CA GLY A 299 -6.47 -0.67 -4.79
C GLY A 299 -5.33 0.20 -4.27
N GLU A 300 -5.13 0.27 -2.96
CA GLU A 300 -3.93 0.85 -2.35
C GLU A 300 -2.87 -0.21 -2.10
N SER A 301 -1.62 0.12 -2.40
CA SER A 301 -0.45 -0.69 -2.06
C SER A 301 -0.13 -0.61 -0.56
N PHE A 302 0.28 -1.70 0.04
CA PHE A 302 0.67 -1.75 1.45
C PHE A 302 1.48 -3.01 1.76
N ASP A 303 2.02 -3.10 2.99
CA ASP A 303 2.69 -4.28 3.55
C ASP A 303 4.01 -4.62 2.85
N TYR A 304 4.93 -3.64 2.85
CA TYR A 304 6.19 -3.67 2.15
C TYR A 304 7.25 -4.53 2.88
N GLY A 305 7.32 -5.82 2.53
CA GLY A 305 8.35 -6.74 3.03
C GLY A 305 9.64 -6.67 2.20
N PRO A 306 9.81 -7.58 1.21
CA PRO A 306 11.06 -7.68 0.44
C PRO A 306 11.15 -6.72 -0.75
N TRP A 307 10.37 -5.68 -0.82
CA TRP A 307 10.24 -4.76 -1.96
C TRP A 307 11.58 -4.27 -2.54
N ARG A 308 11.55 -3.88 -3.83
CA ARG A 308 12.66 -3.22 -4.55
C ARG A 308 12.12 -2.19 -5.53
N PHE A 309 12.90 -1.14 -5.76
CA PHE A 309 12.82 -0.34 -6.99
C PHE A 309 13.93 -0.81 -7.93
N LEU A 310 13.58 -1.01 -9.19
CA LEU A 310 14.53 -1.48 -10.19
C LEU A 310 15.46 -0.36 -10.62
N PRO A 311 16.79 -0.57 -10.61
CA PRO A 311 17.71 0.37 -11.21
C PRO A 311 17.61 0.39 -12.74
N ARG A 312 17.20 -0.72 -13.35
CA ARG A 312 17.09 -0.93 -14.81
C ARG A 312 15.90 -1.82 -15.13
N TYR A 313 15.52 -1.90 -16.40
CA TYR A 313 14.48 -2.82 -16.84
C TYR A 313 14.95 -4.27 -16.72
N GLU A 314 14.36 -4.99 -15.79
CA GLU A 314 14.63 -6.40 -15.53
C GLU A 314 13.30 -7.15 -15.29
N PRO A 315 12.68 -7.65 -16.36
CA PRO A 315 11.34 -8.23 -16.29
C PRO A 315 11.22 -9.47 -15.39
N GLY A 316 12.31 -10.24 -15.26
CA GLY A 316 12.40 -11.43 -14.43
C GLY A 316 12.80 -11.20 -12.99
N PHE A 317 13.09 -9.95 -12.59
CA PHE A 317 13.57 -9.65 -11.24
C PHE A 317 12.52 -9.98 -10.17
N THR A 318 12.95 -10.69 -9.12
CA THR A 318 12.16 -10.99 -7.90
C THR A 318 12.77 -10.27 -6.69
N ALA A 319 11.93 -9.60 -5.91
CA ALA A 319 12.39 -8.94 -4.68
C ALA A 319 12.53 -9.90 -3.50
N ALA A 320 11.72 -10.98 -3.47
CA ALA A 320 11.73 -11.97 -2.41
C ALA A 320 12.70 -13.12 -2.75
N TYR A 321 13.75 -13.32 -1.96
CA TYR A 321 14.73 -14.38 -2.14
C TYR A 321 14.12 -15.79 -2.06
N PHE A 322 12.98 -15.93 -1.41
CA PHE A 322 12.23 -17.18 -1.25
C PHE A 322 11.22 -17.43 -2.40
N ASP A 323 11.05 -16.49 -3.33
CA ASP A 323 10.24 -16.70 -4.55
C ASP A 323 11.08 -17.39 -5.64
N GLN A 324 11.35 -18.66 -5.43
CA GLN A 324 12.18 -19.48 -6.33
C GLN A 324 11.54 -19.75 -7.69
N THR A 325 10.25 -19.51 -7.83
CA THR A 325 9.48 -19.72 -9.07
C THR A 325 9.25 -18.44 -9.86
N SER A 326 9.76 -17.32 -9.37
CA SER A 326 9.53 -15.99 -9.94
C SER A 326 8.03 -15.67 -10.11
N LEU A 327 7.22 -16.15 -9.17
CA LEU A 327 5.76 -15.96 -9.19
C LEU A 327 5.39 -14.47 -9.17
N TYR A 328 6.13 -13.68 -8.39
CA TYR A 328 5.92 -12.25 -8.19
C TYR A 328 7.04 -11.41 -8.83
N ALA A 329 7.66 -11.93 -9.91
CA ALA A 329 8.63 -11.15 -10.68
C ALA A 329 8.01 -9.86 -11.23
N PHE A 330 8.83 -8.84 -11.48
CA PHE A 330 8.41 -7.52 -11.93
C PHE A 330 7.34 -7.57 -13.05
N ALA A 331 7.66 -8.21 -14.17
CA ALA A 331 6.73 -8.28 -15.31
C ALA A 331 5.53 -9.23 -15.08
N ARG A 332 5.55 -10.05 -14.03
CA ARG A 332 4.47 -10.98 -13.68
C ARG A 332 3.51 -10.43 -12.63
N GLN A 333 3.75 -9.24 -12.11
CA GLN A 333 2.83 -8.60 -11.15
C GLN A 333 1.39 -8.49 -11.68
N PRO A 334 1.14 -8.12 -12.97
CA PRO A 334 -0.22 -8.13 -13.52
C PRO A 334 -0.88 -9.52 -13.53
N GLU A 335 -0.12 -10.57 -13.84
CA GLU A 335 -0.61 -11.96 -13.79
C GLU A 335 -1.00 -12.36 -12.35
N ALA A 336 -0.17 -11.99 -11.37
CA ALA A 336 -0.44 -12.28 -9.96
C ALA A 336 -1.71 -11.56 -9.46
N VAL A 337 -1.90 -10.28 -9.82
CA VAL A 337 -3.09 -9.52 -9.45
C VAL A 337 -4.34 -10.07 -10.14
N PHE A 338 -4.28 -10.40 -11.43
CA PHE A 338 -5.38 -11.04 -12.14
C PHE A 338 -5.80 -12.36 -11.48
N TRP A 339 -4.83 -13.20 -11.11
CA TRP A 339 -5.10 -14.44 -10.37
C TRP A 339 -5.78 -14.16 -9.03
N ASN A 340 -5.32 -13.15 -8.28
CA ASN A 340 -5.94 -12.78 -6.99
C ASN A 340 -7.40 -12.27 -7.16
N LEU A 341 -7.68 -11.53 -8.23
CA LEU A 341 -9.03 -11.10 -8.58
C LEU A 341 -9.95 -12.28 -8.93
N THR A 342 -9.42 -13.34 -9.58
CA THR A 342 -10.20 -14.57 -9.80
C THR A 342 -10.55 -15.28 -8.48
N GLN A 343 -9.65 -15.22 -7.48
CA GLN A 343 -9.95 -15.76 -6.15
C GLN A 343 -11.05 -14.95 -5.44
N LEU A 344 -11.02 -13.62 -5.56
CA LEU A 344 -12.08 -12.76 -5.03
C LEU A 344 -13.43 -13.03 -5.72
N ALA A 345 -13.44 -13.17 -7.05
CA ALA A 345 -14.63 -13.53 -7.81
C ALA A 345 -15.22 -14.89 -7.35
N GLY A 346 -14.32 -15.86 -7.08
CA GLY A 346 -14.71 -17.15 -6.51
C GLY A 346 -15.49 -17.03 -5.19
N CYS A 347 -15.11 -16.06 -4.34
CA CYS A 347 -15.83 -15.81 -3.08
C CYS A 347 -17.24 -15.23 -3.32
N LEU A 348 -17.38 -14.37 -4.31
CA LEU A 348 -18.65 -13.71 -4.63
C LEU A 348 -19.68 -14.64 -5.30
N LYS A 349 -19.30 -15.84 -5.73
CA LYS A 349 -20.23 -16.86 -6.26
C LYS A 349 -21.28 -17.31 -5.23
N LEU A 350 -21.08 -17.04 -3.98
CA LEU A 350 -22.11 -17.28 -2.95
C LEU A 350 -23.31 -16.32 -3.07
N VAL A 351 -23.13 -15.16 -3.72
CA VAL A 351 -24.15 -14.08 -3.77
C VAL A 351 -24.48 -13.61 -5.19
N ALA A 352 -23.76 -14.07 -6.21
CA ALA A 352 -23.96 -13.70 -7.60
C ALA A 352 -23.67 -14.87 -8.55
N ASP A 353 -24.19 -14.80 -9.76
CA ASP A 353 -23.94 -15.79 -10.82
C ASP A 353 -22.51 -15.71 -11.34
N ALA A 354 -22.02 -16.84 -11.86
CA ALA A 354 -20.64 -16.96 -12.29
C ALA A 354 -20.30 -16.13 -13.55
N GLU A 355 -21.25 -16.03 -14.50
CA GLU A 355 -21.03 -15.33 -15.77
C GLU A 355 -20.74 -13.82 -15.58
N PRO A 356 -21.56 -13.01 -14.87
CA PRO A 356 -21.26 -11.61 -14.62
C PRO A 356 -19.97 -11.37 -13.81
N LEU A 357 -19.62 -12.31 -12.93
CA LEU A 357 -18.36 -12.24 -12.17
C LEU A 357 -17.15 -12.51 -13.06
N THR A 358 -17.26 -13.46 -13.98
CA THR A 358 -16.22 -13.78 -14.97
C THR A 358 -15.99 -12.58 -15.90
N ASP A 359 -17.07 -11.95 -16.39
CA ASP A 359 -16.99 -10.76 -17.22
C ASP A 359 -16.31 -9.59 -16.49
N ALA A 360 -16.63 -9.41 -15.21
CA ALA A 360 -15.99 -8.39 -14.39
C ALA A 360 -14.47 -8.61 -14.28
N VAL A 361 -14.01 -9.84 -14.02
CA VAL A 361 -12.58 -10.17 -13.94
C VAL A 361 -11.88 -10.04 -15.29
N ASN A 362 -12.51 -10.46 -16.38
CA ASN A 362 -11.96 -10.34 -17.74
C ASN A 362 -11.75 -8.88 -18.16
N GLY A 363 -12.42 -7.92 -17.52
CA GLY A 363 -12.17 -6.48 -17.66
C GLY A 363 -10.79 -6.03 -17.20
N PHE A 364 -10.05 -6.84 -16.42
CA PHE A 364 -8.73 -6.46 -15.90
C PHE A 364 -7.70 -6.16 -17.00
N GLY A 365 -7.57 -7.02 -17.99
CA GLY A 365 -6.59 -6.86 -19.07
C GLY A 365 -6.75 -5.51 -19.81
N PRO A 366 -7.92 -5.22 -20.39
CA PRO A 366 -8.19 -3.92 -21.02
C PRO A 366 -7.97 -2.73 -20.08
N ALA A 367 -8.44 -2.81 -18.82
CA ALA A 367 -8.25 -1.78 -17.83
C ALA A 367 -6.75 -1.55 -17.51
N TYR A 368 -5.99 -2.63 -17.30
CA TYR A 368 -4.57 -2.56 -17.03
C TYR A 368 -3.78 -1.88 -18.16
N ILE A 369 -4.03 -2.22 -19.43
CA ILE A 369 -3.34 -1.60 -20.57
C ILE A 369 -3.68 -0.11 -20.66
N ARG A 370 -4.94 0.27 -20.48
CA ARG A 370 -5.37 1.68 -20.42
C ARG A 370 -4.64 2.44 -19.32
N GLU A 371 -4.62 1.89 -18.09
CA GLU A 371 -3.98 2.50 -16.93
C GLU A 371 -2.44 2.52 -17.07
N LEU A 372 -1.84 1.54 -17.76
CA LEU A 372 -0.40 1.51 -18.00
C LEU A 372 0.03 2.66 -18.93
N ARG A 373 -0.72 2.90 -20.02
CA ARG A 373 -0.51 4.06 -20.89
C ARG A 373 -0.57 5.36 -20.07
N ALA A 374 -1.65 5.54 -19.32
CA ALA A 374 -1.83 6.73 -18.48
C ALA A 374 -0.70 6.89 -17.45
N ALA A 375 -0.24 5.80 -16.83
CA ALA A 375 0.84 5.83 -15.87
C ALA A 375 2.19 6.25 -16.49
N PHE A 376 2.52 5.78 -17.70
CA PHE A 376 3.75 6.16 -18.39
C PHE A 376 3.70 7.62 -18.85
N LEU A 377 2.57 8.09 -19.39
CA LEU A 377 2.40 9.51 -19.75
C LEU A 377 2.55 10.40 -18.52
N MET A 378 1.91 10.03 -17.40
CA MET A 378 2.05 10.74 -16.15
C MET A 378 3.52 10.81 -15.69
N ARG A 379 4.26 9.70 -15.76
CA ARG A 379 5.68 9.65 -15.38
C ARG A 379 6.55 10.51 -16.31
N LEU A 380 6.20 10.61 -17.59
CA LEU A 380 6.86 11.50 -18.55
C LEU A 380 6.36 12.95 -18.48
N GLY A 381 5.33 13.24 -17.69
CA GLY A 381 4.75 14.58 -17.53
C GLY A 381 4.16 15.14 -18.83
N VAL A 382 3.49 14.30 -19.62
CA VAL A 382 2.91 14.69 -20.92
C VAL A 382 1.42 14.36 -20.98
N ARG A 383 0.68 15.08 -21.84
CA ARG A 383 -0.76 14.90 -22.06
C ARG A 383 -1.04 13.75 -23.01
N SER A 384 -2.18 13.08 -22.79
CA SER A 384 -2.70 12.10 -23.73
C SER A 384 -3.13 12.75 -25.04
N LEU A 385 -2.80 12.08 -26.15
CA LEU A 385 -3.28 12.39 -27.51
C LEU A 385 -4.26 11.34 -28.03
N GLY A 386 -4.70 10.43 -27.16
CA GLY A 386 -5.57 9.33 -27.51
C GLY A 386 -4.85 8.01 -27.68
N GLU A 387 -5.63 6.93 -27.67
CA GLU A 387 -5.14 5.57 -27.48
C GLU A 387 -3.96 5.17 -28.39
N ALA A 388 -4.05 5.47 -29.68
CA ALA A 388 -3.02 5.04 -30.65
C ALA A 388 -1.68 5.75 -30.45
N ALA A 389 -1.68 7.07 -30.17
CA ALA A 389 -0.45 7.84 -29.92
C ALA A 389 0.18 7.44 -28.58
N ASP A 390 -0.67 7.31 -27.54
CA ASP A 390 -0.24 6.92 -26.20
C ASP A 390 0.37 5.51 -26.18
N GLN A 391 -0.21 4.58 -26.99
CA GLN A 391 0.35 3.23 -27.13
C GLN A 391 1.71 3.26 -27.84
N ARG A 392 1.88 4.06 -28.90
CA ARG A 392 3.19 4.21 -29.55
C ARG A 392 4.25 4.71 -28.59
N LEU A 393 3.92 5.70 -27.75
CA LEU A 393 4.85 6.23 -26.76
C LEU A 393 5.21 5.18 -25.70
N LEU A 394 4.23 4.45 -25.19
CA LEU A 394 4.45 3.34 -24.25
C LEU A 394 5.39 2.29 -24.84
N ASP A 395 5.09 1.81 -26.07
CA ASP A 395 5.88 0.78 -26.75
C ASP A 395 7.32 1.25 -27.01
N ALA A 396 7.50 2.48 -27.47
CA ALA A 396 8.81 3.07 -27.71
C ALA A 396 9.60 3.26 -26.39
N THR A 397 8.94 3.65 -25.31
CA THR A 397 9.58 3.79 -23.99
C THR A 397 10.06 2.42 -23.46
N LEU A 398 9.22 1.39 -23.57
CA LEU A 398 9.58 0.03 -23.15
C LEU A 398 10.68 -0.56 -24.04
N ALA A 399 10.65 -0.28 -25.35
CA ALA A 399 11.70 -0.70 -26.28
C ALA A 399 13.06 -0.06 -25.94
N LEU A 400 13.07 1.24 -25.62
CA LEU A 400 14.27 1.96 -25.20
C LEU A 400 14.84 1.37 -23.89
N LEU A 401 14.00 1.15 -22.90
CA LEU A 401 14.41 0.55 -21.61
C LEU A 401 14.99 -0.86 -21.82
N ARG A 402 14.38 -1.66 -22.69
CA ARG A 402 14.83 -3.03 -23.01
C ARG A 402 16.18 -3.02 -23.74
N ALA A 403 16.33 -2.23 -24.79
CA ALA A 403 17.56 -2.14 -25.55
C ALA A 403 18.76 -1.76 -24.66
N ASN A 404 18.54 -0.90 -23.67
CA ASN A 404 19.57 -0.48 -22.72
C ASN A 404 19.86 -1.50 -21.62
N SER A 405 18.93 -2.42 -21.32
CA SER A 405 19.18 -3.50 -20.36
C SER A 405 20.08 -4.58 -20.91
N GLU A 406 20.06 -4.79 -22.23
CA GLU A 406 20.84 -5.79 -22.95
C GLU A 406 22.24 -5.30 -23.34
N ALA A 407 22.45 -3.99 -23.46
CA ALA A 407 23.73 -3.38 -23.81
C ALA A 407 24.64 -3.32 -22.57
N GLY A 408 25.66 -4.17 -22.52
CA GLY A 408 26.70 -4.08 -21.50
C GLY A 408 27.40 -2.71 -21.54
N GLY A 409 27.45 -1.97 -20.42
CA GLY A 409 28.07 -0.64 -20.32
C GLY A 409 27.29 0.29 -19.41
N GLU A 410 27.43 1.62 -19.64
CA GLU A 410 26.66 2.63 -18.94
C GLU A 410 25.21 2.59 -19.47
N ALA A 411 24.38 1.79 -18.78
CA ALA A 411 23.02 1.52 -19.21
C ALA A 411 22.06 2.59 -18.67
N LEU A 412 21.02 2.88 -19.44
CA LEU A 412 19.92 3.74 -19.03
C LEU A 412 19.24 3.16 -17.78
N ARG A 413 19.12 3.97 -16.75
CA ARG A 413 18.45 3.60 -15.51
C ARG A 413 16.97 3.94 -15.60
N TRP A 414 16.15 3.27 -14.76
CA TRP A 414 14.70 3.42 -14.78
C TRP A 414 14.27 4.84 -14.42
N GLU A 415 14.54 5.29 -13.21
CA GLU A 415 14.10 6.60 -12.72
C GLU A 415 14.74 7.77 -13.48
N PRO A 416 16.04 7.74 -13.82
CA PRO A 416 16.68 8.76 -14.62
C PRO A 416 16.03 9.02 -15.98
N LEU A 417 15.50 8.00 -16.68
CA LEU A 417 14.78 8.22 -17.95
C LEU A 417 13.59 9.16 -17.75
N PHE A 418 12.73 8.86 -16.79
CA PHE A 418 11.54 9.66 -16.54
C PHE A 418 11.88 11.06 -16.04
N PHE A 419 12.89 11.19 -15.19
CA PHE A 419 13.37 12.47 -14.70
C PHE A 419 13.92 13.35 -15.82
N ASP A 420 14.83 12.83 -16.65
CA ASP A 420 15.47 13.60 -17.71
C ASP A 420 14.47 14.09 -18.77
N TRP A 421 13.45 13.27 -19.06
CA TRP A 421 12.44 13.54 -20.08
C TRP A 421 11.08 13.99 -19.50
N PHE A 422 11.01 14.32 -18.20
CA PHE A 422 9.81 14.88 -17.61
C PHE A 422 9.42 16.19 -18.29
N GLY A 423 8.17 16.28 -18.77
CA GLY A 423 7.68 17.38 -19.59
C GLY A 423 7.98 17.23 -21.10
N GLY A 424 8.38 16.03 -21.54
CA GLY A 424 8.53 15.71 -22.95
C GLY A 424 9.59 16.54 -23.65
N PHE A 425 9.24 17.11 -24.81
CA PHE A 425 10.17 17.92 -25.62
C PHE A 425 10.69 19.17 -24.90
N ALA A 426 9.95 19.72 -23.93
CA ALA A 426 10.38 20.86 -23.14
C ALA A 426 11.64 20.59 -22.31
N SER A 427 11.93 19.32 -22.04
CA SER A 427 13.13 18.87 -21.30
C SER A 427 14.30 18.47 -22.18
N SER A 428 14.19 18.57 -23.52
CA SER A 428 15.22 18.09 -24.45
C SER A 428 16.59 18.71 -24.21
N ALA A 429 16.65 20.04 -24.01
CA ALA A 429 17.92 20.74 -23.75
C ALA A 429 18.57 20.23 -22.46
N ARG A 430 17.79 20.03 -21.41
CA ARG A 430 18.26 19.50 -20.12
C ARG A 430 18.74 18.06 -20.26
N ALA A 431 17.95 17.18 -20.88
CA ALA A 431 18.27 15.76 -21.05
C ALA A 431 19.56 15.57 -21.91
N LEU A 432 19.69 16.30 -23.01
CA LEU A 432 20.81 16.15 -23.94
C LEU A 432 22.08 16.92 -23.52
N ALA A 433 22.01 17.83 -22.56
CA ALA A 433 23.18 18.48 -21.95
C ALA A 433 23.52 17.89 -20.56
N GLY A 434 22.68 16.99 -20.02
CA GLY A 434 22.84 16.39 -18.71
C GLY A 434 23.91 15.29 -18.65
N PRO A 435 24.16 14.75 -17.44
CA PRO A 435 25.21 13.75 -17.23
C PRO A 435 24.97 12.44 -18.00
N ARG A 436 23.74 12.18 -18.42
CA ARG A 436 23.35 10.95 -19.16
C ARG A 436 23.17 11.16 -20.66
N ALA A 437 23.54 12.31 -21.21
CA ALA A 437 23.33 12.65 -22.63
C ALA A 437 23.84 11.55 -23.59
N ARG A 438 24.93 10.88 -23.25
CA ARG A 438 25.55 9.84 -24.08
C ARG A 438 24.76 8.52 -24.17
N VAL A 439 23.83 8.25 -23.26
CA VAL A 439 22.97 7.07 -23.36
C VAL A 439 21.74 7.31 -24.25
N TYR A 440 21.47 8.56 -24.61
CA TYR A 440 20.36 8.98 -25.46
C TYR A 440 20.75 8.99 -26.93
N GLN A 441 20.99 7.82 -27.51
CA GLN A 441 21.39 7.64 -28.91
C GLN A 441 20.93 6.26 -29.44
N GLY A 442 20.92 6.15 -30.76
CA GLY A 442 20.54 4.93 -31.48
C GLY A 442 19.06 4.84 -31.80
N GLU A 443 18.71 3.81 -32.58
CA GLU A 443 17.36 3.65 -33.17
C GLU A 443 16.24 3.63 -32.14
N ALA A 444 16.41 2.90 -31.03
CA ALA A 444 15.40 2.82 -29.96
C ALA A 444 15.16 4.19 -29.28
N PHE A 445 16.22 4.99 -29.11
CA PHE A 445 16.08 6.35 -28.60
C PHE A 445 15.41 7.28 -29.61
N ASP A 446 15.75 7.18 -30.88
CA ASP A 446 15.14 8.02 -31.93
C ASP A 446 13.63 7.71 -32.05
N ALA A 447 13.23 6.44 -31.95
CA ALA A 447 11.82 6.04 -31.91
C ALA A 447 11.10 6.60 -30.68
N PHE A 448 11.70 6.51 -29.50
CA PHE A 448 11.16 7.08 -28.26
C PHE A 448 11.00 8.60 -28.38
N ARG A 449 12.06 9.30 -28.83
CA ARG A 449 12.04 10.75 -28.99
C ARG A 449 10.97 11.20 -29.97
N PHE A 450 10.84 10.50 -31.11
CA PHE A 450 9.81 10.80 -32.11
C PHE A 450 8.40 10.68 -31.52
N ALA A 451 8.11 9.57 -30.83
CA ALA A 451 6.81 9.37 -30.19
C ALA A 451 6.55 10.38 -29.06
N LEU A 452 7.58 10.69 -28.24
CA LEU A 452 7.45 11.65 -27.14
C LEU A 452 7.17 13.07 -27.64
N PHE A 453 7.76 13.48 -28.74
CA PHE A 453 7.63 14.84 -29.28
C PHE A 453 6.28 15.11 -29.96
N GLU A 454 5.48 14.08 -30.20
CA GLU A 454 4.08 14.26 -30.57
C GLU A 454 3.24 14.80 -29.38
N HIS A 455 3.64 14.50 -28.13
CA HIS A 455 2.89 14.85 -26.92
C HIS A 455 3.32 16.19 -26.34
N GLU A 456 2.34 17.00 -25.94
CA GLU A 456 2.59 18.24 -25.22
C GLU A 456 2.86 18.00 -23.73
N PRO A 457 3.69 18.84 -23.08
CA PRO A 457 3.84 18.81 -21.64
C PRO A 457 2.47 18.96 -20.92
N ASP A 458 2.26 18.16 -19.91
CA ASP A 458 1.20 18.39 -18.94
C ASP A 458 1.72 19.34 -17.86
N ARG A 459 1.16 20.52 -17.68
CA ARG A 459 1.60 21.50 -16.67
C ARG A 459 3.13 21.81 -16.75
N ALA A 460 3.55 22.45 -17.82
CA ALA A 460 4.96 22.76 -18.09
C ALA A 460 5.65 23.56 -16.95
N GLU A 461 4.88 24.34 -16.18
CA GLU A 461 5.34 25.12 -15.03
C GLU A 461 5.99 24.27 -13.93
N ARG A 462 5.68 22.97 -13.86
CA ARG A 462 6.34 22.05 -12.92
C ARG A 462 7.85 21.95 -13.14
N LEU A 463 8.32 22.16 -14.38
CA LEU A 463 9.76 22.15 -14.71
C LEU A 463 10.55 23.28 -14.06
N GLU A 464 9.90 24.32 -13.56
CA GLU A 464 10.53 25.42 -12.81
C GLU A 464 10.91 25.00 -11.38
N HIS A 465 10.40 23.85 -10.89
CA HIS A 465 10.70 23.38 -9.55
C HIS A 465 12.20 23.03 -9.41
N PRO A 466 12.88 23.46 -8.32
CA PRO A 466 14.34 23.27 -8.14
C PRO A 466 14.81 21.82 -8.23
N VAL A 467 13.97 20.84 -8.03
CA VAL A 467 14.29 19.42 -8.20
C VAL A 467 14.79 19.14 -9.61
N PHE A 468 14.19 19.74 -10.65
CA PHE A 468 14.59 19.51 -12.04
C PHE A 468 15.88 20.23 -12.46
N ALA A 469 16.43 21.09 -11.59
CA ALA A 469 17.76 21.66 -11.77
C ALA A 469 18.89 20.75 -11.24
N ARG A 470 18.55 19.66 -10.55
CA ARG A 470 19.53 18.69 -10.04
C ARG A 470 20.07 17.82 -11.21
N PRO A 471 21.31 17.31 -11.08
CA PRO A 471 21.84 16.38 -12.08
C PRO A 471 21.17 15.01 -12.05
N ASP A 472 20.69 14.58 -10.87
CA ASP A 472 20.13 13.25 -10.65
C ASP A 472 18.73 13.30 -10.00
N PRO A 473 17.85 12.33 -10.35
CA PRO A 473 16.57 12.14 -9.67
C PRO A 473 16.77 11.64 -8.25
N GLU A 474 15.69 11.69 -7.48
CA GLU A 474 15.60 10.93 -6.24
C GLU A 474 15.21 9.47 -6.58
N GLU A 475 16.00 8.51 -6.12
CA GLU A 475 15.77 7.08 -6.30
C GLU A 475 15.59 6.39 -4.93
N MET A 476 15.25 5.12 -4.91
CA MET A 476 15.12 4.34 -3.66
C MET A 476 15.72 2.95 -3.87
N LEU A 477 16.98 2.90 -4.27
CA LEU A 477 17.69 1.66 -4.53
C LEU A 477 18.10 0.97 -3.22
N ILE A 478 18.21 -0.35 -3.26
CA ILE A 478 18.45 -1.14 -2.06
C ILE A 478 19.78 -0.79 -1.37
N GLU A 479 20.80 -0.47 -2.12
CA GLU A 479 22.12 -0.10 -1.58
C GLU A 479 22.04 1.18 -0.74
N GLU A 480 21.25 2.17 -1.17
CA GLU A 480 21.01 3.38 -0.40
C GLU A 480 20.18 3.06 0.86
N VAL A 481 19.11 2.26 0.72
CA VAL A 481 18.27 1.84 1.86
C VAL A 481 19.11 1.13 2.94
N GLU A 482 20.01 0.22 2.54
CA GLU A 482 20.90 -0.46 3.48
C GLU A 482 21.94 0.49 4.10
N SER A 483 22.42 1.49 3.34
CA SER A 483 23.31 2.52 3.87
C SER A 483 22.64 3.41 4.92
N LEU A 484 21.38 3.83 4.65
CA LEU A 484 20.57 4.59 5.61
C LEU A 484 20.36 3.79 6.89
N TRP A 485 20.01 2.51 6.75
CA TRP A 485 19.87 1.63 7.92
C TRP A 485 21.17 1.47 8.69
N ALA A 486 22.30 1.32 8.01
CA ALA A 486 23.59 1.13 8.67
C ALA A 486 24.01 2.34 9.55
N ALA A 487 23.65 3.57 9.16
CA ALA A 487 23.87 4.76 9.98
C ALA A 487 23.01 4.73 11.26
N ILE A 488 21.74 4.33 11.13
CA ILE A 488 20.81 4.20 12.27
C ILE A 488 21.25 3.08 13.22
N ASP A 489 21.59 1.92 12.66
CA ASP A 489 21.89 0.72 13.45
C ASP A 489 23.18 0.87 14.25
N ARG A 490 24.23 1.39 13.60
CA ARG A 490 25.57 1.50 14.20
C ARG A 490 25.72 2.71 15.12
N ASP A 491 25.22 3.89 14.69
CA ASP A 491 25.56 5.17 15.31
C ASP A 491 24.32 5.90 15.87
N ASP A 492 23.12 5.32 15.77
CA ASP A 492 21.80 5.96 16.01
C ASP A 492 21.67 7.31 15.26
N ASP A 493 22.32 7.42 14.08
CA ASP A 493 22.28 8.62 13.26
C ASP A 493 21.08 8.58 12.30
N TRP A 494 20.06 9.36 12.61
CA TRP A 494 18.83 9.47 11.85
C TRP A 494 18.87 10.54 10.75
N ARG A 495 19.87 11.41 10.74
CA ARG A 495 19.98 12.52 9.78
C ARG A 495 19.94 12.05 8.32
N PRO A 496 20.69 11.00 7.89
CA PRO A 496 20.60 10.53 6.50
C PRO A 496 19.20 10.07 6.11
N PHE A 497 18.45 9.44 7.03
CA PHE A 497 17.07 9.02 6.81
C PHE A 497 16.13 10.23 6.70
N GLU A 498 16.24 11.21 7.58
CA GLU A 498 15.45 12.44 7.58
C GLU A 498 15.70 13.25 6.30
N ASP A 499 16.96 13.42 5.92
CA ASP A 499 17.39 14.09 4.68
C ASP A 499 16.82 13.37 3.44
N LYS A 500 16.84 12.03 3.46
CA LYS A 500 16.23 11.22 2.37
C LYS A 500 14.74 11.50 2.24
N LEU A 501 14.00 11.47 3.33
CA LEU A 501 12.56 11.76 3.33
C LEU A 501 12.26 13.19 2.86
N ALA A 502 13.08 14.16 3.25
CA ALA A 502 12.95 15.54 2.79
C ALA A 502 13.16 15.67 1.27
N ARG A 503 14.14 14.93 0.70
CA ARG A 503 14.38 14.90 -0.76
C ARG A 503 13.24 14.21 -1.51
N VAL A 504 12.72 13.09 -0.98
CA VAL A 504 11.56 12.38 -1.55
C VAL A 504 10.31 13.27 -1.53
N GLU A 505 10.08 14.00 -0.43
CA GLU A 505 8.96 14.95 -0.33
C GLU A 505 9.12 16.12 -1.32
N ALA A 506 10.35 16.61 -1.56
CA ALA A 506 10.60 17.61 -2.59
C ALA A 506 10.31 17.06 -4.00
N ALA A 507 10.68 15.80 -4.29
CA ALA A 507 10.34 15.15 -5.54
C ALA A 507 8.83 14.96 -5.71
N ARG A 508 8.12 14.57 -4.65
CA ARG A 508 6.65 14.46 -4.64
C ARG A 508 5.98 15.79 -5.04
N ARG A 509 6.46 16.89 -4.45
CA ARG A 509 5.95 18.24 -4.78
C ARG A 509 6.28 18.69 -6.20
N ALA A 510 7.48 18.33 -6.69
CA ALA A 510 7.89 18.65 -8.06
C ALA A 510 7.07 17.91 -9.11
N HIS A 511 6.82 16.62 -8.87
CA HIS A 511 5.99 15.81 -9.76
C HIS A 511 4.51 16.17 -9.65
N ASP A 512 4.03 16.43 -8.44
CA ASP A 512 2.62 16.75 -8.15
C ASP A 512 1.65 15.79 -8.87
N PHE A 513 1.93 14.50 -8.76
CA PHE A 513 1.09 13.47 -9.37
C PHE A 513 -0.23 13.31 -8.61
N PRO A 514 -1.33 12.99 -9.30
CA PRO A 514 -2.60 12.73 -8.66
C PRO A 514 -2.51 11.45 -7.80
N SER A 515 -2.97 11.57 -6.55
CA SER A 515 -2.99 10.51 -5.55
C SER A 515 -4.30 9.71 -5.55
#